data_505805c578d161a20262d2d32c4553ac
#
_entry.id   505805c578d161a20262d2d32c4553ac
#
_cell.length_a   1.000
_cell.length_b   1.000
_cell.length_c   1.000
_cell.angle_alpha   90.00
_cell.angle_beta   90.00
_cell.angle_gamma   90.00
#
_symmetry.space_group_name_H-M   'P 1'
#
loop_
_entity.id
_entity.type
_entity.pdbx_description
1 polymer ?
#
loop_
_entity_poly.entity_id
_entity_poly.type
_entity_poly.pdbx_seq_one_letter_code
_entity_poly.pdbx_strand_id
1 'polypeptide(L)'
;MVIDLKETDPEDWENDKGVFYEKGITDAVLYELHVKDLSMDENSGIKNKGKFLGIVEEGTKTPIGTSTGLDHIKDLGVTHIHFLPSFDYGSVDESKPEEPQFNWGYDPMNFNVPEGSYSTDPKNGAVRIKEMKKMVQKLHKNGIGVVMDVVYNHVYLADKFCFNVLVPGYFSRIDENGIYSEGSGCGNDTASERSMVKKYIVDSVKYWADEYHIDGFRFDLSGLLDIATMNEITEAVHPEHPNVIFYCEGWDMPTKVTKPVVELANKNNSEKMPGCSFFSDTVRDMLIGPAFDTKEKGFISGKKTSAEIFGKCFRGMPDWCKEPSKSINYVSCHDGYTLFDRLSVALPDSDFCEKVRRNNLAAAVYMLSQGVPLFQAGEEMLRSKVNPDGSFEHNSYNSPDSVNSIKWGNLDKPEYKKVFEYYKGLIRFRKAHGALRLESAGEVYAHVSVAETGAEDVFAFHIWGGIKDETAEAIFVAFNPTKEEKNIHLPVGKWKLCINGENAGTEVLSEEEKTFVIPPLCAVAMIK
;
A
#
# COMPACT_ATOMS: atom_id res chain seq x y z
N MET A 1 -6.68 7.61 30.48
CA MET A 1 -6.10 8.98 30.43
C MET A 1 -7.27 9.94 30.20
N VAL A 2 -7.32 11.05 30.91
CA VAL A 2 -8.29 12.15 30.69
C VAL A 2 -7.51 13.34 30.19
N ILE A 3 -7.75 13.78 28.96
CA ILE A 3 -7.03 14.87 28.29
C ILE A 3 -8.04 15.78 27.60
N ASP A 4 -7.81 17.08 27.64
CA ASP A 4 -8.47 18.00 26.72
C ASP A 4 -7.76 17.92 25.37
N LEU A 5 -8.44 17.38 24.37
CA LEU A 5 -7.87 17.17 23.03
C LEU A 5 -7.50 18.47 22.34
N LYS A 6 -8.23 19.57 22.63
CA LYS A 6 -7.91 20.91 22.08
C LYS A 6 -6.55 21.44 22.53
N GLU A 7 -6.09 21.08 23.74
CA GLU A 7 -4.76 21.45 24.22
C GLU A 7 -3.63 20.71 23.48
N THR A 8 -3.98 19.67 22.74
CA THR A 8 -3.03 18.88 21.92
C THR A 8 -2.94 19.34 20.48
N ASP A 9 -3.79 20.28 20.05
CA ASP A 9 -3.79 20.77 18.68
C ASP A 9 -2.49 21.52 18.36
N PRO A 10 -1.87 21.24 17.21
CA PRO A 10 -0.81 22.10 16.69
C PRO A 10 -1.34 23.50 16.35
N GLU A 11 -0.43 24.45 16.20
CA GLU A 11 -0.79 25.78 15.69
C GLU A 11 -1.47 25.65 14.31
N ASP A 12 -2.59 26.36 14.13
CA ASP A 12 -3.38 26.40 12.88
C ASP A 12 -4.06 25.04 12.54
N TRP A 13 -4.31 24.20 13.56
CA TRP A 13 -4.92 22.87 13.35
C TRP A 13 -6.34 22.94 12.77
N GLU A 14 -7.13 23.93 13.18
CA GLU A 14 -8.49 24.15 12.69
C GLU A 14 -8.58 24.46 11.18
N ASN A 15 -7.49 24.91 10.59
CA ASN A 15 -7.39 25.21 9.16
C ASN A 15 -6.70 24.07 8.38
N ASP A 16 -6.23 23.04 9.07
CA ASP A 16 -5.66 21.87 8.41
C ASP A 16 -6.75 21.16 7.58
N LYS A 17 -6.41 20.83 6.36
CA LYS A 17 -7.31 20.12 5.43
C LYS A 17 -6.56 18.96 4.86
N GLY A 18 -7.21 17.80 4.88
CA GLY A 18 -6.75 16.61 4.19
C GLY A 18 -6.54 16.85 2.70
N VAL A 19 -5.90 15.92 2.05
CA VAL A 19 -5.65 15.99 0.61
C VAL A 19 -6.93 15.74 -0.17
N PHE A 20 -7.09 16.45 -1.29
CA PHE A 20 -8.23 16.29 -2.20
C PHE A 20 -7.79 15.70 -3.52
N TYR A 21 -8.49 14.66 -3.95
CA TYR A 21 -8.31 14.04 -5.27
C TYR A 21 -9.63 13.95 -6.00
N GLU A 22 -9.66 14.44 -7.24
CA GLU A 22 -10.89 14.61 -8.00
C GLU A 22 -11.57 13.27 -8.35
N LYS A 23 -10.77 12.23 -8.61
CA LYS A 23 -11.22 10.88 -8.92
C LYS A 23 -11.19 9.93 -7.72
N GLY A 24 -11.12 10.47 -6.50
CA GLY A 24 -11.09 9.64 -5.30
C GLY A 24 -9.90 8.67 -5.28
N ILE A 25 -10.14 7.42 -4.90
CA ILE A 25 -9.08 6.44 -4.68
C ILE A 25 -8.26 6.09 -5.94
N THR A 26 -8.80 6.23 -7.15
CA THR A 26 -8.04 5.90 -8.39
C THR A 26 -6.93 6.91 -8.68
N ASP A 27 -6.99 8.10 -8.09
CA ASP A 27 -5.91 9.08 -8.12
C ASP A 27 -4.77 8.75 -7.15
N ALA A 28 -5.02 7.86 -6.19
CA ALA A 28 -4.03 7.52 -5.18
C ALA A 28 -2.87 6.68 -5.75
N VAL A 29 -1.68 6.98 -5.22
CA VAL A 29 -0.48 6.14 -5.28
C VAL A 29 -0.06 5.95 -3.83
N LEU A 30 -0.27 4.74 -3.32
CA LEU A 30 -0.14 4.40 -1.92
C LEU A 30 1.27 3.90 -1.60
N TYR A 31 1.86 4.42 -0.53
CA TYR A 31 3.21 4.10 -0.07
C TYR A 31 3.14 3.55 1.34
N GLU A 32 3.30 2.24 1.50
CA GLU A 32 3.20 1.56 2.80
C GLU A 32 4.47 1.74 3.61
N LEU A 33 4.36 2.26 4.83
CA LEU A 33 5.49 2.66 5.65
C LEU A 33 5.30 2.35 7.14
N HIS A 34 6.32 1.76 7.77
CA HIS A 34 6.40 1.68 9.23
C HIS A 34 7.18 2.87 9.79
N VAL A 35 6.71 3.47 10.91
CA VAL A 35 7.31 4.68 11.50
C VAL A 35 8.79 4.52 11.82
N LYS A 36 9.21 3.35 12.34
CA LYS A 36 10.62 3.10 12.64
C LYS A 36 11.45 2.84 11.39
N ASP A 37 10.91 2.15 10.41
CA ASP A 37 11.66 1.71 9.23
C ASP A 37 12.27 2.87 8.46
N LEU A 38 11.56 4.01 8.39
CA LEU A 38 12.02 5.21 7.69
C LEU A 38 13.30 5.78 8.28
N SER A 39 13.42 5.78 9.61
CA SER A 39 14.38 6.64 10.31
C SER A 39 15.50 5.92 11.03
N MET A 40 15.38 4.60 11.32
CA MET A 40 16.32 3.89 12.21
C MET A 40 17.69 3.62 11.58
N ASP A 41 17.82 3.63 10.25
CA ASP A 41 19.11 3.51 9.57
C ASP A 41 20.07 4.65 9.97
N GLU A 42 21.34 4.34 10.16
CA GLU A 42 22.35 5.32 10.57
C GLU A 42 22.53 6.43 9.51
N ASN A 43 22.36 6.07 8.24
CA ASN A 43 22.51 6.99 7.12
C ASN A 43 21.23 7.81 6.83
N SER A 44 20.17 7.68 7.62
CA SER A 44 18.92 8.43 7.39
C SER A 44 19.07 9.93 7.57
N GLY A 45 20.04 10.39 8.38
CA GLY A 45 20.19 11.79 8.77
C GLY A 45 19.04 12.32 9.65
N ILE A 46 18.04 11.50 9.97
CA ILE A 46 16.88 11.83 10.80
C ILE A 46 17.29 11.80 12.28
N LYS A 47 16.91 12.83 13.03
CA LYS A 47 17.25 12.99 14.46
C LYS A 47 16.24 12.29 15.37
N ASN A 48 14.94 12.46 15.10
CA ASN A 48 13.86 11.83 15.86
C ASN A 48 13.61 10.40 15.36
N LYS A 49 14.59 9.52 15.56
CA LYS A 49 14.55 8.14 15.08
C LYS A 49 13.40 7.35 15.70
N GLY A 50 12.60 6.68 14.86
CA GLY A 50 11.46 5.87 15.28
C GLY A 50 10.29 6.66 15.88
N LYS A 51 10.20 7.98 15.58
CA LYS A 51 9.18 8.86 16.16
C LYS A 51 8.30 9.49 15.08
N PHE A 52 7.05 9.86 15.43
CA PHE A 52 6.17 10.62 14.53
C PHE A 52 6.85 11.86 13.95
N LEU A 53 7.58 12.60 14.78
CA LEU A 53 8.30 13.78 14.31
C LEU A 53 9.44 13.46 13.34
N GLY A 54 10.01 12.26 13.41
CA GLY A 54 11.05 11.83 12.46
C GLY A 54 10.54 11.63 11.04
N ILE A 55 9.25 11.31 10.89
CA ILE A 55 8.60 11.16 9.57
C ILE A 55 8.62 12.48 8.80
N VAL A 56 8.53 13.59 9.50
CA VAL A 56 8.32 14.92 8.92
C VAL A 56 9.52 15.87 9.06
N GLU A 57 10.69 15.33 9.42
CA GLU A 57 11.93 16.10 9.37
C GLU A 57 12.32 16.42 7.93
N GLU A 58 12.57 17.69 7.64
CA GLU A 58 12.99 18.19 6.33
C GLU A 58 14.50 18.37 6.27
N GLY A 59 15.08 18.33 5.06
CA GLY A 59 16.49 18.56 4.81
C GLY A 59 17.40 17.41 5.24
N THR A 60 16.82 16.25 5.54
CA THR A 60 17.58 15.07 5.95
C THR A 60 18.31 14.44 4.76
N LYS A 61 19.55 13.96 5.00
CA LYS A 61 20.43 13.46 3.93
C LYS A 61 21.33 12.34 4.43
N THR A 62 21.74 11.49 3.50
CA THR A 62 22.85 10.56 3.73
C THR A 62 24.16 11.33 3.99
N PRO A 63 25.21 10.68 4.50
CA PRO A 63 26.51 11.31 4.71
C PRO A 63 27.13 11.95 3.46
N ILE A 64 26.78 11.50 2.27
CA ILE A 64 27.28 12.08 1.00
C ILE A 64 26.30 13.06 0.35
N GLY A 65 25.15 13.32 0.96
CA GLY A 65 24.24 14.39 0.56
C GLY A 65 22.98 13.97 -0.21
N THR A 66 22.68 12.67 -0.37
CA THR A 66 21.44 12.19 -0.98
C THR A 66 20.25 12.42 -0.03
N SER A 67 19.15 12.96 -0.54
CA SER A 67 17.94 13.24 0.24
C SER A 67 17.31 11.95 0.78
N THR A 68 16.84 12.02 2.03
CA THR A 68 16.21 10.93 2.77
C THR A 68 14.88 11.36 3.37
N GLY A 69 14.16 10.46 4.01
CA GLY A 69 12.96 10.79 4.78
C GLY A 69 11.87 11.49 3.96
N LEU A 70 11.31 12.55 4.52
CA LEU A 70 10.21 13.30 3.89
C LEU A 70 10.60 13.87 2.52
N ASP A 71 11.80 14.41 2.35
CA ASP A 71 12.20 15.01 1.08
C ASP A 71 12.35 13.97 -0.03
N HIS A 72 12.77 12.73 0.30
CA HIS A 72 12.75 11.60 -0.63
C HIS A 72 11.32 11.25 -1.04
N ILE A 73 10.41 11.14 -0.09
CA ILE A 73 8.99 10.79 -0.35
C ILE A 73 8.33 11.87 -1.23
N LYS A 74 8.60 13.13 -0.97
CA LYS A 74 8.13 14.27 -1.80
C LYS A 74 8.66 14.17 -3.23
N ASP A 75 9.94 13.88 -3.39
CA ASP A 75 10.57 13.76 -4.71
C ASP A 75 10.06 12.55 -5.48
N LEU A 76 9.78 11.43 -4.80
CA LEU A 76 9.17 10.23 -5.37
C LEU A 76 7.77 10.53 -5.95
N GLY A 77 7.00 11.39 -5.28
CA GLY A 77 5.73 11.90 -5.79
C GLY A 77 4.50 11.06 -5.47
N VAL A 78 4.56 10.17 -4.48
CA VAL A 78 3.40 9.43 -3.95
C VAL A 78 2.35 10.39 -3.40
N THR A 79 1.11 9.94 -3.32
CA THR A 79 -0.02 10.77 -2.90
C THR A 79 -0.40 10.55 -1.45
N HIS A 80 -0.27 9.32 -0.97
CA HIS A 80 -0.59 8.95 0.41
C HIS A 80 0.50 8.08 1.01
N ILE A 81 0.74 8.25 2.30
CA ILE A 81 1.49 7.30 3.11
C ILE A 81 0.49 6.45 3.90
N HIS A 82 0.55 5.14 3.69
CA HIS A 82 -0.13 4.16 4.50
C HIS A 82 0.82 3.73 5.63
N PHE A 83 0.56 4.22 6.83
CA PHE A 83 1.30 3.82 8.01
C PHE A 83 0.79 2.49 8.55
N LEU A 84 1.71 1.54 8.82
CA LEU A 84 1.42 0.37 9.62
C LEU A 84 0.82 0.81 10.96
N PRO A 85 0.17 -0.11 11.72
CA PRO A 85 -0.61 0.26 12.90
C PRO A 85 0.11 1.29 13.77
N SER A 86 -0.56 2.42 14.02
CA SER A 86 -0.02 3.57 14.75
C SER A 86 -0.87 3.98 15.94
N PHE A 87 -1.90 3.22 16.28
CA PHE A 87 -2.53 3.26 17.57
C PHE A 87 -1.87 2.30 18.57
N ASP A 88 -2.16 2.44 19.85
CA ASP A 88 -1.52 1.76 20.97
C ASP A 88 -1.62 0.24 20.88
N TYR A 89 -0.47 -0.43 20.88
CA TYR A 89 -0.34 -1.89 20.76
C TYR A 89 0.53 -2.48 21.89
N GLY A 90 0.40 -3.80 22.13
CA GLY A 90 0.81 -4.41 23.39
C GLY A 90 2.22 -4.97 23.48
N SER A 91 2.90 -5.23 22.36
CA SER A 91 4.18 -5.93 22.35
C SER A 91 5.40 -5.05 22.52
N VAL A 92 5.22 -3.72 22.59
CA VAL A 92 6.29 -2.76 22.92
C VAL A 92 6.04 -2.14 24.30
N ASP A 93 7.02 -2.24 25.20
CA ASP A 93 6.97 -1.64 26.53
C ASP A 93 7.42 -0.18 26.46
N GLU A 94 6.45 0.74 26.35
CA GLU A 94 6.69 2.19 26.30
C GLU A 94 7.41 2.75 27.53
N SER A 95 7.38 2.04 28.66
CA SER A 95 8.08 2.47 29.89
C SER A 95 9.60 2.31 29.79
N LYS A 96 10.07 1.58 28.77
CA LYS A 96 11.48 1.24 28.54
C LYS A 96 11.94 1.73 27.16
N PRO A 97 11.89 3.02 26.87
CA PRO A 97 12.21 3.55 25.54
C PRO A 97 13.68 3.34 25.14
N GLU A 98 14.57 3.05 26.10
CA GLU A 98 16.00 2.80 25.85
C GLU A 98 16.28 1.35 25.41
N GLU A 99 15.34 0.41 25.63
CA GLU A 99 15.50 -0.96 25.17
C GLU A 99 15.19 -1.06 23.67
N PRO A 100 16.02 -1.77 22.88
CA PRO A 100 15.69 -1.97 21.47
C PRO A 100 14.47 -2.88 21.33
N GLN A 101 13.38 -2.34 20.86
CA GLN A 101 12.11 -3.02 20.69
C GLN A 101 11.56 -2.71 19.28
N PHE A 102 10.98 -3.70 18.64
CA PHE A 102 10.33 -3.56 17.34
C PHE A 102 9.11 -4.47 17.26
N ASN A 103 8.02 -3.94 16.74
CA ASN A 103 6.88 -4.73 16.28
C ASN A 103 6.16 -3.92 15.19
N TRP A 104 5.47 -4.61 14.26
CA TRP A 104 4.64 -3.94 13.27
C TRP A 104 3.41 -3.26 13.88
N GLY A 105 2.94 -3.73 15.06
CA GLY A 105 1.81 -3.14 15.79
C GLY A 105 0.46 -3.82 15.54
N TYR A 106 0.42 -5.02 14.95
CA TYR A 106 -0.82 -5.79 14.75
C TYR A 106 -1.28 -6.55 16.01
N ASP A 107 -1.06 -5.99 17.17
CA ASP A 107 -1.50 -6.50 18.48
C ASP A 107 -2.15 -5.39 19.32
N PRO A 108 -3.33 -4.89 18.87
CA PRO A 108 -3.95 -3.68 19.38
C PRO A 108 -4.38 -3.82 20.85
N MET A 109 -4.08 -2.78 21.65
CA MET A 109 -4.46 -2.70 23.06
C MET A 109 -5.48 -1.59 23.31
N ASN A 110 -5.27 -0.40 22.74
CA ASN A 110 -6.20 0.74 22.85
C ASN A 110 -6.44 1.38 21.47
N PHE A 111 -7.59 1.16 20.87
CA PHE A 111 -7.91 1.59 19.51
C PHE A 111 -7.98 3.12 19.30
N ASN A 112 -8.17 3.93 20.34
CA ASN A 112 -8.38 5.37 20.24
C ASN A 112 -7.24 6.20 20.84
N VAL A 113 -6.04 5.63 20.89
CA VAL A 113 -4.85 6.28 21.46
C VAL A 113 -3.68 6.05 20.50
N PRO A 114 -2.92 7.08 20.11
CA PRO A 114 -1.70 6.88 19.32
C PRO A 114 -0.66 6.06 20.07
N GLU A 115 0.15 5.32 19.33
CA GLU A 115 1.25 4.52 19.89
C GLU A 115 2.28 5.40 20.59
N GLY A 116 2.56 5.09 21.86
CA GLY A 116 3.41 5.90 22.69
C GLY A 116 4.89 5.75 22.39
N SER A 117 5.34 4.59 21.92
CA SER A 117 6.74 4.39 21.54
C SER A 117 7.16 5.27 20.35
N TYR A 118 6.20 5.75 19.55
CA TYR A 118 6.45 6.71 18.46
C TYR A 118 6.48 8.17 18.93
N SER A 119 6.23 8.43 20.22
CA SER A 119 6.31 9.76 20.83
C SER A 119 7.70 10.04 21.42
N THR A 120 8.09 11.31 21.46
CA THR A 120 9.34 11.72 22.12
C THR A 120 9.26 11.64 23.65
N ASP A 121 8.04 11.64 24.23
CA ASP A 121 7.79 11.40 25.63
C ASP A 121 6.61 10.43 25.83
N PRO A 122 6.87 9.11 25.86
CA PRO A 122 5.82 8.11 26.01
C PRO A 122 5.09 8.17 27.36
N LYS A 123 5.68 8.79 28.38
CA LYS A 123 5.06 8.92 29.72
C LYS A 123 4.01 10.01 29.77
N ASN A 124 4.02 10.94 28.84
CA ASN A 124 3.04 12.02 28.75
C ASN A 124 2.09 11.78 27.56
N GLY A 125 0.90 11.30 27.84
CA GLY A 125 -0.08 10.97 26.80
C GLY A 125 -0.49 12.14 25.89
N ALA A 126 -0.40 13.39 26.34
CA ALA A 126 -0.68 14.55 25.50
C ALA A 126 0.38 14.74 24.40
N VAL A 127 1.63 14.32 24.67
CA VAL A 127 2.73 14.47 23.70
C VAL A 127 2.50 13.58 22.49
N ARG A 128 2.13 12.29 22.67
CA ARG A 128 1.86 11.38 21.55
C ARG A 128 0.75 11.88 20.63
N ILE A 129 -0.32 12.44 21.21
CA ILE A 129 -1.44 13.00 20.46
C ILE A 129 -0.97 14.20 19.63
N LYS A 130 -0.30 15.15 20.28
CA LYS A 130 0.21 16.37 19.63
C LYS A 130 1.23 16.07 18.53
N GLU A 131 2.10 15.11 18.74
CA GLU A 131 3.12 14.75 17.74
C GLU A 131 2.52 14.02 16.53
N MET A 132 1.52 13.15 16.72
CA MET A 132 0.80 12.55 15.62
C MET A 132 0.03 13.61 14.81
N LYS A 133 -0.70 14.51 15.45
CA LYS A 133 -1.36 15.65 14.77
C LYS A 133 -0.37 16.52 13.99
N LYS A 134 0.80 16.82 14.56
CA LYS A 134 1.86 17.55 13.85
C LYS A 134 2.39 16.80 12.63
N MET A 135 2.53 15.49 12.74
CA MET A 135 2.94 14.65 11.61
C MET A 135 1.90 14.74 10.49
N VAL A 136 0.63 14.52 10.79
CA VAL A 136 -0.47 14.61 9.82
C VAL A 136 -0.50 15.98 9.17
N GLN A 137 -0.56 17.07 9.95
CA GLN A 137 -0.59 18.44 9.42
C GLN A 137 0.60 18.75 8.50
N LYS A 138 1.80 18.27 8.85
CA LYS A 138 2.99 18.52 8.04
C LYS A 138 2.95 17.75 6.73
N LEU A 139 2.43 16.52 6.73
CA LEU A 139 2.20 15.74 5.51
C LEU A 139 1.18 16.43 4.60
N HIS A 140 0.05 16.90 5.15
CA HIS A 140 -0.95 17.66 4.40
C HIS A 140 -0.38 18.93 3.77
N LYS A 141 0.42 19.70 4.50
CA LYS A 141 1.13 20.89 3.97
C LYS A 141 2.08 20.57 2.82
N ASN A 142 2.48 19.31 2.67
CA ASN A 142 3.28 18.82 1.56
C ASN A 142 2.45 18.09 0.49
N GLY A 143 1.12 18.11 0.57
CA GLY A 143 0.21 17.47 -0.38
C GLY A 143 0.20 15.94 -0.30
N ILE A 144 0.52 15.37 0.88
CA ILE A 144 0.57 13.94 1.12
C ILE A 144 -0.52 13.57 2.12
N GLY A 145 -1.44 12.68 1.73
CA GLY A 145 -2.47 12.14 2.60
C GLY A 145 -1.94 11.07 3.54
N VAL A 146 -2.66 10.86 4.62
CA VAL A 146 -2.34 9.89 5.65
C VAL A 146 -3.38 8.78 5.68
N VAL A 147 -2.96 7.55 5.45
CA VAL A 147 -3.78 6.36 5.64
C VAL A 147 -3.31 5.64 6.89
N MET A 148 -4.26 5.33 7.75
CA MET A 148 -4.02 4.60 8.98
C MET A 148 -4.41 3.13 8.82
N ASP A 149 -3.49 2.22 9.16
CA ASP A 149 -3.79 0.79 9.27
C ASP A 149 -4.53 0.54 10.59
N VAL A 150 -5.72 -0.06 10.50
CA VAL A 150 -6.60 -0.28 11.65
C VAL A 150 -6.91 -1.76 11.85
N VAL A 151 -6.63 -2.24 13.05
CA VAL A 151 -6.70 -3.64 13.44
C VAL A 151 -7.92 -3.85 14.35
N TYR A 152 -9.13 -3.83 13.78
CA TYR A 152 -10.36 -4.05 14.56
C TYR A 152 -10.78 -5.52 14.63
N ASN A 153 -10.11 -6.40 13.89
CA ASN A 153 -10.47 -7.80 13.77
C ASN A 153 -10.15 -8.64 15.01
N HIS A 154 -9.23 -8.20 15.86
CA HIS A 154 -8.86 -8.86 17.12
C HIS A 154 -8.30 -7.85 18.15
N VAL A 155 -7.99 -8.32 19.35
CA VAL A 155 -7.29 -7.56 20.39
C VAL A 155 -6.08 -8.34 20.89
N TYR A 156 -5.08 -7.66 21.42
CA TYR A 156 -3.82 -8.27 21.87
C TYR A 156 -4.04 -9.44 22.84
N LEU A 157 -4.74 -9.19 23.97
CA LEU A 157 -5.05 -10.20 24.98
C LEU A 157 -6.53 -10.16 25.34
N ALA A 158 -7.32 -11.05 24.71
CA ALA A 158 -8.77 -11.08 24.88
C ALA A 158 -9.22 -11.14 26.35
N ASP A 159 -8.57 -11.96 27.16
CA ASP A 159 -8.91 -12.12 28.59
C ASP A 159 -8.63 -10.86 29.44
N LYS A 160 -7.77 -9.97 28.97
CA LYS A 160 -7.41 -8.72 29.66
C LYS A 160 -8.05 -7.49 29.03
N PHE A 161 -8.66 -7.64 27.86
CA PHE A 161 -9.30 -6.51 27.18
C PHE A 161 -10.49 -6.00 27.98
N CYS A 162 -10.52 -4.69 28.20
CA CYS A 162 -11.47 -4.07 29.13
C CYS A 162 -12.93 -4.44 28.86
N PHE A 163 -13.36 -4.52 27.61
CA PHE A 163 -14.75 -4.86 27.28
C PHE A 163 -15.07 -6.35 27.49
N ASN A 164 -14.11 -7.25 27.30
CA ASN A 164 -14.29 -8.66 27.62
C ASN A 164 -14.33 -8.90 29.14
N VAL A 165 -13.59 -8.09 29.92
CA VAL A 165 -13.64 -8.14 31.39
C VAL A 165 -14.98 -7.58 31.92
N LEU A 166 -15.48 -6.49 31.34
CA LEU A 166 -16.73 -5.83 31.75
C LEU A 166 -17.96 -6.64 31.33
N VAL A 167 -17.96 -7.18 30.12
CA VAL A 167 -19.09 -7.96 29.57
C VAL A 167 -18.53 -9.22 28.89
N PRO A 168 -18.22 -10.25 29.65
CA PRO A 168 -17.61 -11.48 29.14
C PRO A 168 -18.37 -12.08 27.96
N GLY A 169 -17.65 -12.44 26.91
CA GLY A 169 -18.21 -13.04 25.70
C GLY A 169 -19.02 -12.10 24.81
N TYR A 170 -18.95 -10.76 25.01
CA TYR A 170 -19.67 -9.80 24.16
C TYR A 170 -18.78 -9.18 23.07
N PHE A 171 -17.58 -8.73 23.39
CA PHE A 171 -16.71 -8.06 22.42
C PHE A 171 -16.03 -9.05 21.46
N SER A 172 -15.47 -10.12 22.00
CA SER A 172 -14.83 -11.16 21.18
C SER A 172 -15.80 -12.34 20.94
N ARG A 173 -15.69 -12.97 19.77
CA ARG A 173 -16.47 -14.16 19.42
C ARG A 173 -16.04 -15.35 20.27
N ILE A 174 -16.99 -16.03 20.88
CA ILE A 174 -16.78 -17.27 21.63
C ILE A 174 -17.74 -18.34 21.13
N ASP A 175 -17.33 -19.61 21.23
CA ASP A 175 -18.20 -20.76 20.98
C ASP A 175 -19.08 -21.09 22.21
N GLU A 176 -19.89 -22.13 22.10
CA GLU A 176 -20.77 -22.61 23.17
C GLU A 176 -20.03 -23.09 24.43
N ASN A 177 -18.74 -23.36 24.33
CA ASN A 177 -17.89 -23.77 25.45
C ASN A 177 -17.11 -22.57 26.06
N GLY A 178 -17.32 -21.35 25.54
CA GLY A 178 -16.61 -20.16 25.97
C GLY A 178 -15.20 -20.02 25.40
N ILE A 179 -14.85 -20.80 24.35
CA ILE A 179 -13.56 -20.74 23.69
C ILE A 179 -13.61 -19.66 22.60
N TYR A 180 -12.61 -18.77 22.59
CA TYR A 180 -12.50 -17.72 21.56
C TYR A 180 -12.40 -18.31 20.15
N SER A 181 -13.02 -17.62 19.19
CA SER A 181 -12.76 -17.83 17.77
C SER A 181 -11.35 -17.33 17.43
N GLU A 182 -10.67 -18.02 16.54
CA GLU A 182 -9.26 -17.74 16.20
C GLU A 182 -9.06 -17.72 14.67
N GLY A 183 -9.92 -17.04 13.95
CA GLY A 183 -9.78 -16.86 12.50
C GLY A 183 -8.63 -15.92 12.14
N SER A 184 -8.29 -14.98 13.02
CA SER A 184 -7.15 -14.07 12.88
C SER A 184 -5.78 -14.75 13.00
N GLY A 185 -5.69 -15.91 13.64
CA GLY A 185 -4.42 -16.50 14.05
C GLY A 185 -3.74 -15.79 15.26
N CYS A 186 -4.48 -14.83 15.89
CA CYS A 186 -4.00 -14.02 17.01
C CYS A 186 -4.72 -14.33 18.33
N GLY A 187 -5.39 -15.49 18.40
CA GLY A 187 -6.03 -16.01 19.62
C GLY A 187 -7.45 -15.52 19.88
N ASN A 188 -7.95 -14.57 19.11
CA ASN A 188 -9.34 -14.09 19.22
C ASN A 188 -9.81 -13.35 17.98
N ASP A 189 -11.14 -13.28 17.79
CA ASP A 189 -11.81 -12.53 16.73
C ASP A 189 -12.84 -11.57 17.34
N THR A 190 -12.90 -10.35 16.84
CA THR A 190 -13.88 -9.33 17.26
C THR A 190 -15.28 -9.64 16.73
N ALA A 191 -16.31 -9.54 17.58
CA ALA A 191 -17.70 -9.75 17.22
C ALA A 191 -18.35 -8.46 16.68
N SER A 192 -17.90 -7.99 15.52
CA SER A 192 -18.34 -6.72 14.92
C SER A 192 -19.83 -6.67 14.61
N GLU A 193 -20.48 -7.83 14.42
CA GLU A 193 -21.92 -7.98 14.21
C GLU A 193 -22.77 -7.59 15.42
N ARG A 194 -22.19 -7.41 16.60
CA ARG A 194 -22.90 -7.00 17.81
C ARG A 194 -23.00 -5.49 17.90
N SER A 195 -24.20 -5.01 18.16
CA SER A 195 -24.56 -3.59 18.03
C SER A 195 -23.62 -2.61 18.73
N MET A 196 -23.17 -2.92 19.96
CA MET A 196 -22.27 -2.01 20.70
C MET A 196 -20.82 -2.15 20.26
N VAL A 197 -20.40 -3.33 19.74
CA VAL A 197 -19.07 -3.52 19.13
C VAL A 197 -19.00 -2.75 17.82
N LYS A 198 -19.99 -2.90 16.96
CA LYS A 198 -20.14 -2.12 15.72
C LYS A 198 -20.10 -0.62 16.00
N LYS A 199 -20.97 -0.13 16.94
CA LYS A 199 -20.95 1.27 17.33
C LYS A 199 -19.58 1.73 17.76
N TYR A 200 -18.87 0.94 18.55
CA TYR A 200 -17.52 1.30 19.01
C TYR A 200 -16.52 1.42 17.86
N ILE A 201 -16.57 0.50 16.88
CA ILE A 201 -15.69 0.55 15.70
C ILE A 201 -16.02 1.76 14.82
N VAL A 202 -17.31 2.00 14.55
CA VAL A 202 -17.76 3.17 13.75
C VAL A 202 -17.35 4.48 14.41
N ASP A 203 -17.61 4.64 15.70
CA ASP A 203 -17.24 5.83 16.47
C ASP A 203 -15.71 6.02 16.49
N SER A 204 -14.93 4.93 16.55
CA SER A 204 -13.48 4.96 16.54
C SER A 204 -12.93 5.47 15.20
N VAL A 205 -13.42 4.93 14.07
CA VAL A 205 -12.97 5.39 12.74
C VAL A 205 -13.35 6.86 12.51
N LYS A 206 -14.58 7.25 12.89
CA LYS A 206 -15.01 8.65 12.82
C LYS A 206 -14.13 9.55 13.68
N TYR A 207 -13.78 9.13 14.90
CA TYR A 207 -12.86 9.87 15.79
C TYR A 207 -11.49 10.12 15.14
N TRP A 208 -10.91 9.13 14.47
CA TRP A 208 -9.64 9.31 13.77
C TRP A 208 -9.75 10.26 12.58
N ALA A 209 -10.86 10.22 11.85
CA ALA A 209 -11.12 11.15 10.75
C ALA A 209 -11.34 12.58 11.27
N ASP A 210 -12.16 12.75 12.32
CA ASP A 210 -12.53 14.07 12.86
C ASP A 210 -11.39 14.74 13.62
N GLU A 211 -10.72 13.97 14.50
CA GLU A 211 -9.77 14.54 15.48
C GLU A 211 -8.33 14.59 14.95
N TYR A 212 -7.96 13.65 14.08
CA TYR A 212 -6.61 13.56 13.53
C TYR A 212 -6.54 13.86 12.03
N HIS A 213 -7.67 14.18 11.39
CA HIS A 213 -7.77 14.48 9.96
C HIS A 213 -7.18 13.37 9.07
N ILE A 214 -7.38 12.12 9.44
CA ILE A 214 -6.90 10.96 8.67
C ILE A 214 -7.62 10.88 7.32
N ASP A 215 -6.87 10.76 6.23
CA ASP A 215 -7.39 10.75 4.84
C ASP A 215 -7.78 9.37 4.34
N GLY A 216 -7.47 8.31 5.08
CA GLY A 216 -7.85 6.96 4.69
C GLY A 216 -7.60 5.91 5.75
N PHE A 217 -8.25 4.76 5.57
CA PHE A 217 -8.13 3.63 6.49
C PHE A 217 -7.92 2.33 5.71
N ARG A 218 -6.90 1.57 6.10
CA ARG A 218 -6.72 0.19 5.69
C ARG A 218 -7.20 -0.73 6.80
N PHE A 219 -8.18 -1.57 6.51
CA PHE A 219 -8.71 -2.53 7.47
C PHE A 219 -7.95 -3.85 7.38
N ASP A 220 -7.22 -4.16 8.44
CA ASP A 220 -6.56 -5.43 8.63
C ASP A 220 -7.58 -6.55 8.71
N LEU A 221 -7.34 -7.67 8.02
CA LEU A 221 -8.16 -8.88 8.00
C LEU A 221 -9.68 -8.59 8.02
N SER A 222 -10.14 -7.68 7.15
CA SER A 222 -11.57 -7.28 7.12
C SER A 222 -12.52 -8.45 6.89
N GLY A 223 -12.04 -9.55 6.31
CA GLY A 223 -12.79 -10.80 6.17
C GLY A 223 -13.27 -11.43 7.50
N LEU A 224 -12.82 -10.90 8.63
CA LEU A 224 -13.30 -11.26 9.96
C LEU A 224 -14.38 -10.31 10.49
N LEU A 225 -14.60 -9.16 9.85
CA LEU A 225 -15.62 -8.19 10.19
C LEU A 225 -16.88 -8.44 9.34
N ASP A 226 -18.02 -7.93 9.78
CA ASP A 226 -19.25 -8.04 9.00
C ASP A 226 -19.45 -6.86 8.05
N ILE A 227 -20.13 -7.13 6.91
CA ILE A 227 -20.41 -6.14 5.85
C ILE A 227 -21.18 -4.93 6.38
N ALA A 228 -22.14 -5.15 7.29
CA ALA A 228 -22.96 -4.06 7.80
C ALA A 228 -22.14 -3.07 8.62
N THR A 229 -21.15 -3.55 9.38
CA THR A 229 -20.19 -2.68 10.08
C THR A 229 -19.35 -1.87 9.09
N MET A 230 -18.81 -2.49 8.02
CA MET A 230 -18.00 -1.79 7.03
C MET A 230 -18.79 -0.71 6.28
N ASN A 231 -20.04 -1.00 5.93
CA ASN A 231 -20.88 -0.01 5.27
C ASN A 231 -21.26 1.14 6.23
N GLU A 232 -21.60 0.85 7.49
CA GLU A 232 -21.92 1.87 8.48
C GLU A 232 -20.73 2.81 8.76
N ILE A 233 -19.50 2.30 8.72
CA ILE A 233 -18.29 3.14 8.80
C ILE A 233 -18.24 4.16 7.65
N THR A 234 -18.38 3.70 6.41
CA THR A 234 -18.32 4.60 5.24
C THR A 234 -19.47 5.61 5.23
N GLU A 235 -20.67 5.17 5.61
CA GLU A 235 -21.86 6.03 5.74
C GLU A 235 -21.71 7.07 6.87
N ALA A 236 -21.00 6.75 7.94
CA ALA A 236 -20.78 7.67 9.05
C ALA A 236 -19.67 8.71 8.77
N VAL A 237 -18.67 8.37 7.97
CA VAL A 237 -17.51 9.23 7.71
C VAL A 237 -17.71 10.11 6.47
N HIS A 238 -18.14 9.57 5.34
CA HIS A 238 -18.22 10.29 4.07
C HIS A 238 -19.06 11.56 4.06
N PRO A 239 -20.16 11.70 4.84
CA PRO A 239 -20.91 12.95 4.86
C PRO A 239 -20.11 14.18 5.28
N GLU A 240 -19.15 14.02 6.19
CA GLU A 240 -18.28 15.09 6.68
C GLU A 240 -16.89 15.06 6.01
N HIS A 241 -16.43 13.86 5.61
CA HIS A 241 -15.12 13.61 5.02
C HIS A 241 -15.22 12.82 3.70
N PRO A 242 -15.77 13.43 2.63
CA PRO A 242 -16.10 12.71 1.38
C PRO A 242 -14.86 12.16 0.63
N ASN A 243 -13.67 12.63 0.95
CA ASN A 243 -12.42 12.22 0.29
C ASN A 243 -11.66 11.13 1.06
N VAL A 244 -12.14 10.72 2.24
CA VAL A 244 -11.51 9.64 3.00
C VAL A 244 -11.65 8.33 2.24
N ILE A 245 -10.51 7.68 1.99
CA ILE A 245 -10.47 6.42 1.25
C ILE A 245 -10.48 5.23 2.21
N PHE A 246 -11.16 4.15 1.80
CA PHE A 246 -11.23 2.91 2.56
C PHE A 246 -10.78 1.73 1.72
N TYR A 247 -9.88 0.93 2.24
CA TYR A 247 -9.50 -0.33 1.61
C TYR A 247 -9.16 -1.42 2.63
N CYS A 248 -9.26 -2.65 2.19
CA CYS A 248 -9.42 -3.78 3.07
C CYS A 248 -8.50 -4.94 2.67
N GLU A 249 -7.99 -5.63 3.66
CA GLU A 249 -7.40 -6.94 3.52
C GLU A 249 -8.53 -7.99 3.64
N GLY A 250 -9.22 -8.19 2.52
CA GLY A 250 -10.47 -8.96 2.47
C GLY A 250 -10.28 -10.44 2.17
N TRP A 251 -9.44 -11.13 2.93
CA TRP A 251 -9.28 -12.58 2.79
C TRP A 251 -10.51 -13.34 3.29
N ASP A 252 -10.78 -14.51 2.70
CA ASP A 252 -11.81 -15.42 3.20
C ASP A 252 -11.23 -16.22 4.38
N MET A 253 -11.57 -15.78 5.59
CA MET A 253 -10.98 -16.28 6.83
C MET A 253 -11.96 -17.14 7.62
N PRO A 254 -11.51 -18.25 8.24
CA PRO A 254 -12.35 -19.09 9.07
C PRO A 254 -12.60 -18.43 10.42
N THR A 255 -13.79 -17.93 10.66
CA THR A 255 -14.20 -17.42 11.99
C THR A 255 -15.49 -18.10 12.45
N LYS A 256 -15.62 -18.27 13.75
CA LYS A 256 -16.85 -18.80 14.37
C LYS A 256 -17.86 -17.67 14.54
N VAL A 257 -18.68 -17.45 13.53
CA VAL A 257 -19.83 -16.55 13.64
C VAL A 257 -20.99 -17.36 14.22
N THR A 258 -21.40 -17.06 15.45
CA THR A 258 -22.47 -17.78 16.11
C THR A 258 -23.83 -17.28 15.62
N LYS A 259 -24.53 -16.44 16.31
CA LYS A 259 -25.81 -15.87 15.87
C LYS A 259 -25.86 -14.38 16.20
N PRO A 260 -26.45 -13.56 15.34
CA PRO A 260 -27.03 -13.87 14.03
C PRO A 260 -25.96 -14.28 13.01
N VAL A 261 -26.32 -15.08 12.00
CA VAL A 261 -25.47 -15.36 10.85
C VAL A 261 -25.36 -14.08 10.05
N VAL A 262 -24.13 -13.63 9.83
CA VAL A 262 -23.86 -12.41 9.06
C VAL A 262 -22.92 -12.72 7.89
N GLU A 263 -22.95 -11.87 6.88
CA GLU A 263 -22.00 -11.93 5.78
C GLU A 263 -20.73 -11.17 6.17
N LEU A 264 -19.58 -11.78 5.92
CA LEU A 264 -18.27 -11.21 6.24
C LEU A 264 -17.72 -10.36 5.10
N ALA A 265 -16.93 -9.35 5.47
CA ALA A 265 -16.39 -8.34 4.57
C ALA A 265 -15.13 -8.83 3.82
N ASN A 266 -15.22 -10.03 3.21
CA ASN A 266 -14.18 -10.51 2.32
C ASN A 266 -14.37 -9.96 0.89
N LYS A 267 -13.30 -10.00 0.06
CA LYS A 267 -13.29 -9.42 -1.28
C LYS A 267 -14.34 -10.01 -2.24
N ASN A 268 -14.78 -11.26 -2.02
CA ASN A 268 -15.82 -11.89 -2.85
C ASN A 268 -17.20 -11.20 -2.67
N ASN A 269 -17.36 -10.46 -1.57
CA ASN A 269 -18.51 -9.62 -1.29
C ASN A 269 -18.29 -8.13 -1.62
N SER A 270 -17.26 -7.77 -2.38
CA SER A 270 -16.88 -6.37 -2.68
C SER A 270 -18.01 -5.53 -3.27
N GLU A 271 -18.91 -6.13 -4.06
CA GLU A 271 -20.08 -5.44 -4.61
C GLU A 271 -21.08 -4.96 -3.55
N LYS A 272 -21.08 -5.59 -2.36
CA LYS A 272 -21.94 -5.21 -1.23
C LYS A 272 -21.36 -4.11 -0.36
N MET A 273 -20.13 -3.70 -0.64
CA MET A 273 -19.39 -2.67 0.10
C MET A 273 -18.92 -1.57 -0.87
N PRO A 274 -19.84 -0.70 -1.34
CA PRO A 274 -19.53 0.29 -2.38
C PRO A 274 -18.41 1.26 -1.97
N GLY A 275 -18.26 1.58 -0.69
CA GLY A 275 -17.25 2.49 -0.17
C GLY A 275 -15.86 1.90 0.03
N CYS A 276 -15.65 0.58 -0.15
CA CYS A 276 -14.37 -0.09 0.16
C CYS A 276 -13.69 -0.67 -1.08
N SER A 277 -12.37 -0.58 -1.13
CA SER A 277 -11.49 -1.27 -2.08
C SER A 277 -10.79 -2.45 -1.40
N PHE A 278 -10.13 -3.33 -2.15
CA PHE A 278 -9.53 -4.56 -1.60
C PHE A 278 -8.16 -4.86 -2.20
N PHE A 279 -7.26 -5.39 -1.40
CA PHE A 279 -5.99 -5.91 -1.88
C PHE A 279 -6.19 -7.02 -2.91
N SER A 280 -5.51 -6.91 -4.05
CA SER A 280 -5.62 -7.85 -5.15
C SER A 280 -4.50 -8.89 -5.11
N ASP A 281 -4.73 -10.00 -4.39
CA ASP A 281 -3.84 -11.16 -4.47
C ASP A 281 -3.74 -11.72 -5.90
N THR A 282 -4.80 -11.58 -6.70
CA THR A 282 -4.79 -12.02 -8.10
C THR A 282 -3.73 -11.28 -8.93
N VAL A 283 -3.59 -9.96 -8.74
CA VAL A 283 -2.55 -9.16 -9.40
C VAL A 283 -1.17 -9.54 -8.84
N ARG A 284 -1.03 -9.62 -7.53
CA ARG A 284 0.21 -10.01 -6.85
C ARG A 284 0.68 -11.39 -7.34
N ASP A 285 -0.17 -12.39 -7.24
CA ASP A 285 0.20 -13.78 -7.56
C ASP A 285 0.47 -13.99 -9.05
N MET A 286 -0.27 -13.27 -9.91
CA MET A 286 0.03 -13.25 -11.34
C MET A 286 1.43 -12.70 -11.60
N LEU A 287 1.83 -11.62 -10.92
CA LEU A 287 3.11 -10.95 -11.14
C LEU A 287 4.29 -11.71 -10.51
N ILE A 288 4.22 -12.04 -9.23
CA ILE A 288 5.37 -12.57 -8.46
C ILE A 288 5.24 -14.03 -8.04
N GLY A 289 4.07 -14.66 -8.23
CA GLY A 289 3.71 -15.99 -7.70
C GLY A 289 3.05 -15.93 -6.32
N PRO A 290 2.48 -17.05 -5.85
CA PRO A 290 1.72 -17.12 -4.60
C PRO A 290 2.56 -16.72 -3.38
N ALA A 291 1.92 -16.06 -2.41
CA ALA A 291 2.58 -15.57 -1.20
C ALA A 291 3.18 -16.72 -0.34
N PHE A 292 2.46 -17.83 -0.25
CA PHE A 292 2.84 -18.97 0.61
C PHE A 292 3.78 -19.99 -0.06
N ASP A 293 3.87 -20.00 -1.40
CA ASP A 293 4.89 -20.76 -2.12
C ASP A 293 5.93 -19.82 -2.73
N THR A 294 6.92 -19.50 -1.93
CA THR A 294 7.94 -18.51 -2.27
C THR A 294 8.89 -18.94 -3.39
N LYS A 295 8.86 -20.19 -3.80
CA LYS A 295 9.64 -20.74 -4.92
C LYS A 295 8.86 -20.75 -6.23
N GLU A 296 7.52 -20.69 -6.18
CA GLU A 296 6.70 -20.62 -7.37
C GLU A 296 6.89 -19.26 -8.05
N LYS A 297 7.07 -19.30 -9.36
CA LYS A 297 7.32 -18.13 -10.19
C LYS A 297 6.01 -17.44 -10.58
N GLY A 298 6.08 -16.12 -10.78
CA GLY A 298 5.06 -15.33 -11.44
C GLY A 298 5.52 -14.84 -12.82
N PHE A 299 4.73 -13.97 -13.43
CA PHE A 299 4.99 -13.38 -14.75
C PHE A 299 6.40 -12.77 -14.85
N ILE A 300 6.78 -11.93 -13.88
CA ILE A 300 8.09 -11.25 -13.90
C ILE A 300 9.27 -12.20 -13.68
N SER A 301 9.05 -13.40 -13.16
CA SER A 301 10.07 -14.42 -12.95
C SER A 301 10.04 -15.55 -13.99
N GLY A 302 9.22 -15.40 -15.05
CA GLY A 302 9.22 -16.25 -16.24
C GLY A 302 8.13 -17.33 -16.27
N LYS A 303 7.10 -17.25 -15.41
CA LYS A 303 5.90 -18.08 -15.53
C LYS A 303 5.05 -17.56 -16.69
N LYS A 304 4.62 -18.47 -17.59
CA LYS A 304 3.68 -18.12 -18.64
C LYS A 304 2.31 -17.76 -18.04
N THR A 305 1.77 -16.64 -18.47
CA THR A 305 0.45 -16.13 -18.06
C THR A 305 -0.44 -16.05 -19.30
N SER A 306 -1.72 -16.36 -19.19
CA SER A 306 -2.65 -16.19 -20.29
C SER A 306 -2.97 -14.71 -20.53
N ALA A 307 -3.25 -14.36 -21.80
CA ALA A 307 -3.69 -13.02 -22.16
C ALA A 307 -4.99 -12.61 -21.44
N GLU A 308 -5.85 -13.58 -21.14
CA GLU A 308 -7.09 -13.34 -20.40
C GLU A 308 -6.80 -12.89 -18.96
N ILE A 309 -5.98 -13.64 -18.21
CA ILE A 309 -5.62 -13.31 -16.81
C ILE A 309 -4.88 -11.98 -16.76
N PHE A 310 -3.87 -11.80 -17.63
CA PHE A 310 -3.11 -10.54 -17.67
C PHE A 310 -4.03 -9.35 -18.01
N GLY A 311 -4.93 -9.54 -19.00
CA GLY A 311 -5.88 -8.52 -19.39
C GLY A 311 -6.87 -8.11 -18.30
N LYS A 312 -7.36 -9.05 -17.49
CA LYS A 312 -8.20 -8.76 -16.32
C LYS A 312 -7.42 -7.97 -15.26
N CYS A 313 -6.19 -8.40 -14.96
CA CYS A 313 -5.31 -7.71 -14.01
C CYS A 313 -4.96 -6.29 -14.49
N PHE A 314 -4.62 -6.14 -15.77
CA PHE A 314 -4.30 -4.82 -16.35
C PHE A 314 -5.49 -3.85 -16.31
N ARG A 315 -6.71 -4.36 -16.52
CA ARG A 315 -7.94 -3.56 -16.40
C ARG A 315 -8.33 -3.26 -14.94
N GLY A 316 -7.59 -3.75 -13.94
CA GLY A 316 -7.95 -3.61 -12.53
C GLY A 316 -9.23 -4.36 -12.15
N MET A 317 -9.64 -5.36 -12.94
CA MET A 317 -10.89 -6.10 -12.77
C MET A 317 -10.64 -7.62 -12.83
N PRO A 318 -9.91 -8.20 -11.85
CA PRO A 318 -9.88 -9.65 -11.68
C PRO A 318 -11.28 -10.20 -11.36
N ASP A 319 -11.48 -11.51 -11.44
CA ASP A 319 -12.82 -12.13 -11.42
C ASP A 319 -13.71 -11.75 -10.22
N TRP A 320 -13.12 -11.47 -9.07
CA TRP A 320 -13.84 -11.00 -7.87
C TRP A 320 -14.21 -9.51 -7.91
N CYS A 321 -13.68 -8.74 -8.86
CA CYS A 321 -13.72 -7.27 -8.86
C CYS A 321 -14.45 -6.77 -10.12
N LYS A 322 -15.48 -5.94 -9.92
CA LYS A 322 -16.30 -5.39 -11.02
C LYS A 322 -15.92 -3.98 -11.44
N GLU A 323 -15.16 -3.26 -10.62
CA GLU A 323 -14.77 -1.86 -10.87
C GLU A 323 -13.29 -1.68 -10.58
N PRO A 324 -12.51 -0.95 -11.41
CA PRO A 324 -11.08 -0.77 -11.17
C PRO A 324 -10.77 -0.05 -9.86
N SER A 325 -11.65 0.84 -9.41
CA SER A 325 -11.55 1.53 -8.12
C SER A 325 -11.56 0.59 -6.91
N LYS A 326 -12.00 -0.67 -7.08
CA LYS A 326 -12.01 -1.69 -6.02
C LYS A 326 -10.71 -2.47 -5.89
N SER A 327 -9.79 -2.38 -6.85
CA SER A 327 -8.57 -3.19 -6.89
C SER A 327 -7.35 -2.39 -6.43
N ILE A 328 -6.79 -2.77 -5.27
CA ILE A 328 -5.47 -2.31 -4.82
C ILE A 328 -4.42 -3.24 -5.42
N ASN A 329 -3.67 -2.72 -6.40
CA ASN A 329 -2.67 -3.48 -7.14
C ASN A 329 -1.30 -3.33 -6.45
N TYR A 330 -0.68 -4.44 -6.10
CA TYR A 330 0.59 -4.46 -5.41
C TYR A 330 1.38 -5.72 -5.75
N VAL A 331 2.65 -5.73 -5.41
CA VAL A 331 3.54 -6.90 -5.52
C VAL A 331 4.24 -7.22 -4.21
N SER A 332 4.44 -6.24 -3.35
CA SER A 332 4.97 -6.42 -2.00
C SER A 332 4.28 -5.47 -1.02
N CYS A 333 4.21 -5.89 0.22
CA CYS A 333 3.77 -5.13 1.38
C CYS A 333 4.63 -5.55 2.58
N HIS A 334 4.24 -5.19 3.81
CA HIS A 334 4.96 -5.61 5.00
C HIS A 334 4.99 -7.14 5.16
N ASP A 335 3.90 -7.84 4.76
CA ASP A 335 3.81 -9.30 4.78
C ASP A 335 4.65 -9.95 3.69
N GLY A 336 5.42 -10.95 4.08
CA GLY A 336 6.25 -11.73 3.18
C GLY A 336 7.58 -11.06 2.83
N TYR A 337 8.19 -11.54 1.75
CA TYR A 337 9.43 -10.95 1.24
C TYR A 337 9.20 -9.59 0.59
N THR A 338 10.20 -8.70 0.68
CA THR A 338 10.26 -7.55 -0.24
C THR A 338 10.29 -8.03 -1.68
N LEU A 339 9.93 -7.18 -2.65
CA LEU A 339 9.98 -7.56 -4.06
C LEU A 339 11.37 -8.05 -4.48
N PHE A 340 12.44 -7.37 -4.06
CA PHE A 340 13.80 -7.73 -4.43
C PHE A 340 14.27 -9.05 -3.78
N ASP A 341 13.88 -9.30 -2.53
CA ASP A 341 14.15 -10.56 -1.84
C ASP A 341 13.37 -11.72 -2.48
N ARG A 342 12.10 -11.48 -2.83
CA ARG A 342 11.27 -12.45 -3.54
C ARG A 342 11.91 -12.86 -4.87
N LEU A 343 12.40 -11.89 -5.65
CA LEU A 343 13.14 -12.16 -6.89
C LEU A 343 14.43 -12.95 -6.61
N SER A 344 15.12 -12.64 -5.52
CA SER A 344 16.36 -13.34 -5.15
C SER A 344 16.13 -14.79 -4.76
N VAL A 345 15.00 -15.08 -4.09
CA VAL A 345 14.60 -16.46 -3.74
C VAL A 345 14.10 -17.24 -4.95
N ALA A 346 13.27 -16.61 -5.81
CA ALA A 346 12.69 -17.27 -6.99
C ALA A 346 13.71 -17.47 -8.12
N LEU A 347 14.76 -16.65 -8.17
CA LEU A 347 15.76 -16.62 -9.25
C LEU A 347 17.19 -16.53 -8.66
N PRO A 348 17.63 -17.55 -7.91
CA PRO A 348 18.93 -17.49 -7.20
C PRO A 348 20.12 -17.35 -8.15
N ASP A 349 20.03 -17.86 -9.38
CA ASP A 349 21.11 -17.84 -10.37
C ASP A 349 21.10 -16.56 -11.25
N SER A 350 20.09 -15.69 -11.12
CA SER A 350 20.05 -14.43 -11.89
C SER A 350 20.99 -13.39 -11.27
N ASP A 351 21.66 -12.65 -12.14
CA ASP A 351 22.52 -11.54 -11.73
C ASP A 351 21.71 -10.35 -11.20
N PHE A 352 22.42 -9.39 -10.62
CA PHE A 352 21.82 -8.17 -10.07
C PHE A 352 21.06 -7.37 -11.13
N CYS A 353 21.65 -7.20 -12.32
CA CYS A 353 21.03 -6.40 -13.39
C CYS A 353 19.73 -7.03 -13.91
N GLU A 354 19.66 -8.36 -13.99
CA GLU A 354 18.43 -9.07 -14.35
C GLU A 354 17.35 -8.84 -13.28
N LYS A 355 17.69 -8.96 -12.00
CA LYS A 355 16.75 -8.72 -10.89
C LYS A 355 16.24 -7.29 -10.89
N VAL A 356 17.08 -6.29 -11.15
CA VAL A 356 16.68 -4.88 -11.29
C VAL A 356 15.70 -4.70 -12.44
N ARG A 357 15.96 -5.26 -13.63
CA ARG A 357 15.01 -5.17 -14.76
C ARG A 357 13.66 -5.79 -14.42
N ARG A 358 13.64 -6.92 -13.72
CA ARG A 358 12.41 -7.58 -13.28
C ARG A 358 11.65 -6.78 -12.22
N ASN A 359 12.37 -6.14 -11.30
CA ASN A 359 11.80 -5.21 -10.32
C ASN A 359 11.11 -4.03 -11.03
N ASN A 360 11.80 -3.41 -11.98
CA ASN A 360 11.25 -2.30 -12.77
C ASN A 360 10.06 -2.72 -13.64
N LEU A 361 10.11 -3.93 -14.22
CA LEU A 361 8.99 -4.48 -14.99
C LEU A 361 7.76 -4.70 -14.10
N ALA A 362 7.94 -5.24 -12.87
CA ALA A 362 6.85 -5.39 -11.92
C ALA A 362 6.19 -4.04 -11.59
N ALA A 363 7.02 -3.05 -11.24
CA ALA A 363 6.56 -1.68 -10.96
C ALA A 363 5.78 -1.09 -12.14
N ALA A 364 6.31 -1.23 -13.35
CA ALA A 364 5.66 -0.72 -14.55
C ALA A 364 4.29 -1.40 -14.79
N VAL A 365 4.14 -2.71 -14.54
CA VAL A 365 2.86 -3.37 -14.73
C VAL A 365 1.80 -2.79 -13.80
N TYR A 366 2.00 -2.76 -12.48
CA TYR A 366 0.95 -2.29 -11.57
C TYR A 366 0.76 -0.76 -11.62
N MET A 367 1.77 0.03 -11.96
CA MET A 367 1.66 1.49 -12.12
C MET A 367 0.95 1.92 -13.40
N LEU A 368 1.10 1.15 -14.50
CA LEU A 368 0.45 1.45 -15.78
C LEU A 368 -0.91 0.74 -15.95
N SER A 369 -1.27 -0.15 -15.05
CA SER A 369 -2.58 -0.80 -15.02
C SER A 369 -3.66 0.13 -14.46
N GLN A 370 -4.92 -0.16 -14.78
CA GLN A 370 -6.07 0.40 -14.07
C GLN A 370 -6.11 -0.14 -12.63
N GLY A 371 -6.85 0.54 -11.74
CA GLY A 371 -6.86 0.24 -10.32
C GLY A 371 -5.92 1.16 -9.54
N VAL A 372 -5.66 0.85 -8.28
CA VAL A 372 -4.93 1.70 -7.33
C VAL A 372 -3.57 1.08 -7.02
N PRO A 373 -2.45 1.69 -7.38
CA PRO A 373 -1.15 1.15 -7.06
C PRO A 373 -0.78 1.35 -5.59
N LEU A 374 -0.26 0.28 -4.99
CA LEU A 374 0.36 0.29 -3.67
C LEU A 374 1.73 -0.39 -3.74
N PHE A 375 2.71 0.14 -3.04
CA PHE A 375 4.01 -0.51 -2.88
C PHE A 375 4.64 -0.23 -1.52
N GLN A 376 5.47 -1.18 -1.07
CA GLN A 376 6.18 -1.08 0.20
C GLN A 376 7.30 -0.04 0.11
N ALA A 377 7.44 0.78 1.16
CA ALA A 377 8.52 1.77 1.27
C ALA A 377 9.90 1.13 1.12
N GLY A 378 10.69 1.69 0.20
CA GLY A 378 11.99 1.19 -0.16
C GLY A 378 12.01 0.23 -1.37
N GLU A 379 10.85 -0.19 -1.91
CA GLU A 379 10.80 -0.99 -3.14
C GLU A 379 11.47 -0.25 -4.31
N GLU A 380 11.31 1.07 -4.36
CA GLU A 380 11.92 1.98 -5.33
C GLU A 380 13.45 2.10 -5.21
N MET A 381 14.03 1.48 -4.20
CA MET A 381 15.46 1.42 -3.96
C MET A 381 15.94 0.00 -3.60
N LEU A 382 15.23 -1.01 -4.12
CA LEU A 382 15.53 -2.43 -3.96
C LEU A 382 15.64 -2.86 -2.49
N ARG A 383 14.67 -2.48 -1.67
CA ARG A 383 14.64 -2.86 -0.26
C ARG A 383 14.84 -4.34 -0.08
N SER A 384 15.70 -4.70 0.88
CA SER A 384 15.99 -6.08 1.25
C SER A 384 16.03 -6.20 2.77
N LYS A 385 15.43 -7.26 3.30
CA LYS A 385 15.41 -7.60 4.72
C LYS A 385 16.29 -8.82 4.96
N VAL A 386 17.56 -8.58 5.23
CA VAL A 386 18.57 -9.63 5.37
C VAL A 386 18.89 -9.89 6.84
N ASN A 387 18.75 -11.13 7.25
CA ASN A 387 19.14 -11.60 8.57
C ASN A 387 20.67 -11.66 8.73
N PRO A 388 21.21 -11.68 9.97
CA PRO A 388 22.65 -11.78 10.22
C PRO A 388 23.33 -13.01 9.60
N ASP A 389 22.59 -14.09 9.35
CA ASP A 389 23.08 -15.31 8.70
C ASP A 389 23.05 -15.24 7.15
N GLY A 390 22.62 -14.12 6.60
CA GLY A 390 22.51 -13.90 5.17
C GLY A 390 21.21 -14.40 4.52
N SER A 391 20.30 -15.01 5.28
CA SER A 391 18.97 -15.36 4.79
C SER A 391 18.07 -14.13 4.65
N PHE A 392 17.07 -14.22 3.76
CA PHE A 392 16.04 -13.19 3.65
C PHE A 392 14.94 -13.42 4.67
N GLU A 393 14.49 -12.34 5.33
CA GLU A 393 13.41 -12.40 6.31
C GLU A 393 12.05 -12.35 5.63
N HIS A 394 11.27 -13.38 5.85
CA HIS A 394 9.93 -13.52 5.29
C HIS A 394 8.84 -12.91 6.19
N ASN A 395 9.05 -12.95 7.51
CA ASN A 395 8.06 -12.48 8.50
C ASN A 395 8.76 -11.64 9.57
N SER A 396 9.00 -10.38 9.24
CA SER A 396 9.86 -9.49 10.02
C SER A 396 9.11 -8.70 11.10
N TYR A 397 7.92 -9.15 11.54
CA TYR A 397 7.03 -8.38 12.43
C TYR A 397 7.68 -7.96 13.76
N ASN A 398 8.63 -8.75 14.26
CA ASN A 398 9.40 -8.49 15.48
C ASN A 398 10.92 -8.56 15.26
N SER A 399 11.36 -8.52 14.01
CA SER A 399 12.79 -8.50 13.68
C SER A 399 13.40 -7.16 14.06
N PRO A 400 14.71 -7.10 14.38
CA PRO A 400 15.35 -5.88 14.81
C PRO A 400 15.37 -4.80 13.72
N ASP A 401 15.57 -3.54 14.14
CA ASP A 401 15.69 -2.39 13.22
C ASP A 401 16.79 -2.61 12.16
N SER A 402 17.83 -3.37 12.46
CA SER A 402 18.89 -3.70 11.48
C SER A 402 18.39 -4.51 10.28
N VAL A 403 17.30 -5.27 10.43
CA VAL A 403 16.62 -6.01 9.37
C VAL A 403 15.58 -5.10 8.68
N ASN A 404 14.74 -4.44 9.48
CA ASN A 404 13.56 -3.73 9.00
C ASN A 404 13.85 -2.34 8.41
N SER A 405 14.84 -1.59 8.91
CA SER A 405 15.06 -0.22 8.46
C SER A 405 15.41 -0.10 6.97
N ILE A 406 14.91 0.96 6.34
CA ILE A 406 15.26 1.34 4.98
C ILE A 406 16.75 1.71 4.94
N LYS A 407 17.51 1.10 4.03
CA LYS A 407 18.97 1.29 3.91
C LYS A 407 19.28 2.49 3.02
N TRP A 408 19.21 3.69 3.58
CA TRP A 408 19.36 4.94 2.84
C TRP A 408 20.67 5.07 2.06
N GLY A 409 21.77 4.50 2.58
CA GLY A 409 23.06 4.47 1.88
C GLY A 409 23.03 3.72 0.54
N ASN A 410 21.98 2.97 0.21
CA ASN A 410 21.83 2.37 -1.11
C ASN A 410 21.61 3.43 -2.18
N LEU A 411 20.89 4.51 -1.90
CA LEU A 411 20.67 5.60 -2.86
C LEU A 411 21.96 6.37 -3.24
N ASP A 412 23.02 6.19 -2.48
CA ASP A 412 24.33 6.73 -2.82
C ASP A 412 25.02 5.98 -3.97
N LYS A 413 24.49 4.80 -4.33
CA LYS A 413 24.98 3.96 -5.42
C LYS A 413 24.18 4.22 -6.71
N PRO A 414 24.83 4.44 -7.86
CA PRO A 414 24.16 4.81 -9.11
C PRO A 414 23.08 3.81 -9.57
N GLU A 415 23.30 2.52 -9.34
CA GLU A 415 22.36 1.46 -9.74
C GLU A 415 21.05 1.51 -8.97
N TYR A 416 21.06 1.85 -7.68
CA TYR A 416 19.85 2.01 -6.85
C TYR A 416 19.16 3.33 -7.16
N LYS A 417 19.93 4.40 -7.38
CA LYS A 417 19.39 5.70 -7.76
C LYS A 417 18.63 5.63 -9.09
N LYS A 418 19.11 4.84 -10.06
CA LYS A 418 18.38 4.61 -11.32
C LYS A 418 17.01 3.96 -11.10
N VAL A 419 16.89 3.04 -10.15
CA VAL A 419 15.59 2.42 -9.80
C VAL A 419 14.67 3.46 -9.21
N PHE A 420 15.16 4.29 -8.28
CA PHE A 420 14.37 5.39 -7.72
C PHE A 420 13.85 6.34 -8.81
N GLU A 421 14.72 6.80 -9.73
CA GLU A 421 14.31 7.69 -10.82
C GLU A 421 13.28 7.02 -11.76
N TYR A 422 13.38 5.70 -11.95
CA TYR A 422 12.41 4.93 -12.72
C TYR A 422 11.02 4.92 -12.05
N TYR A 423 10.94 4.61 -10.74
CA TYR A 423 9.68 4.65 -9.98
C TYR A 423 9.06 6.05 -9.98
N LYS A 424 9.85 7.07 -9.70
CA LYS A 424 9.46 8.48 -9.76
C LYS A 424 8.89 8.84 -11.13
N GLY A 425 9.52 8.37 -12.18
CA GLY A 425 9.06 8.57 -13.56
C GLY A 425 7.74 7.87 -13.86
N LEU A 426 7.54 6.63 -13.39
CA LEU A 426 6.28 5.90 -13.51
C LEU A 426 5.14 6.64 -12.79
N ILE A 427 5.37 7.09 -11.57
CA ILE A 427 4.38 7.87 -10.80
C ILE A 427 4.03 9.17 -11.52
N ARG A 428 5.03 9.89 -12.04
CA ARG A 428 4.82 11.12 -12.81
C ARG A 428 3.98 10.85 -14.07
N PHE A 429 4.29 9.79 -14.81
CA PHE A 429 3.55 9.40 -16.00
C PHE A 429 2.09 9.06 -15.66
N ARG A 430 1.85 8.23 -14.64
CA ARG A 430 0.50 7.90 -14.18
C ARG A 430 -0.30 9.13 -13.78
N LYS A 431 0.31 10.05 -13.03
CA LYS A 431 -0.36 11.29 -12.57
C LYS A 431 -0.69 12.23 -13.74
N ALA A 432 0.13 12.25 -14.79
CA ALA A 432 -0.08 13.07 -15.96
C ALA A 432 -1.20 12.53 -16.89
N HIS A 433 -1.52 11.24 -16.79
CA HIS A 433 -2.44 10.58 -17.72
C HIS A 433 -3.70 10.05 -17.02
N GLY A 434 -4.82 10.78 -17.17
CA GLY A 434 -6.13 10.42 -16.63
C GLY A 434 -6.64 9.06 -17.14
N ALA A 435 -6.24 8.67 -18.35
CA ALA A 435 -6.59 7.41 -18.97
C ALA A 435 -6.04 6.15 -18.22
N LEU A 436 -5.05 6.32 -17.34
CA LEU A 436 -4.56 5.25 -16.45
C LEU A 436 -5.31 5.17 -15.11
N ARG A 437 -6.28 6.07 -14.88
CA ARG A 437 -6.96 6.25 -13.61
C ARG A 437 -8.48 6.28 -13.79
N LEU A 438 -9.01 5.32 -14.58
CA LEU A 438 -10.44 5.18 -14.83
C LEU A 438 -11.14 4.65 -13.57
N GLU A 439 -12.35 5.15 -13.31
CA GLU A 439 -13.08 4.85 -12.08
C GLU A 439 -14.03 3.67 -12.23
N SER A 440 -14.57 3.47 -13.42
CA SER A 440 -15.65 2.52 -13.68
C SER A 440 -15.31 1.48 -14.74
N ALA A 441 -15.96 0.32 -14.65
CA ALA A 441 -15.89 -0.72 -15.68
C ALA A 441 -16.36 -0.21 -17.04
N GLY A 442 -17.39 0.66 -17.06
CA GLY A 442 -17.90 1.26 -18.28
C GLY A 442 -16.81 2.05 -19.01
N GLU A 443 -16.06 2.89 -18.31
CA GLU A 443 -14.93 3.63 -18.87
C GLU A 443 -13.81 2.68 -19.32
N VAL A 444 -13.46 1.68 -18.51
CA VAL A 444 -12.41 0.71 -18.88
C VAL A 444 -12.78 -0.03 -20.16
N TYR A 445 -14.00 -0.52 -20.32
CA TYR A 445 -14.42 -1.21 -21.53
C TYR A 445 -14.52 -0.27 -22.75
N ALA A 446 -14.81 1.01 -22.54
CA ALA A 446 -14.86 1.99 -23.61
C ALA A 446 -13.47 2.43 -24.10
N HIS A 447 -12.48 2.47 -23.19
CA HIS A 447 -11.18 3.09 -23.47
C HIS A 447 -10.01 2.11 -23.53
N VAL A 448 -10.08 0.91 -22.92
CA VAL A 448 -8.95 -0.03 -22.81
C VAL A 448 -9.18 -1.28 -23.67
N SER A 449 -8.41 -1.44 -24.71
CA SER A 449 -8.43 -2.61 -25.59
C SER A 449 -7.07 -3.34 -25.58
N VAL A 450 -7.09 -4.65 -25.85
CA VAL A 450 -5.88 -5.43 -26.11
C VAL A 450 -5.34 -5.03 -27.48
N ALA A 451 -4.04 -4.80 -27.56
CA ALA A 451 -3.34 -4.54 -28.81
C ALA A 451 -2.64 -5.81 -29.31
N GLU A 452 -2.83 -6.13 -30.58
CA GLU A 452 -2.10 -7.23 -31.24
C GLU A 452 -0.71 -6.76 -31.64
N THR A 453 0.33 -7.37 -31.07
CA THR A 453 1.72 -7.00 -31.32
C THR A 453 2.39 -7.82 -32.39
N GLY A 454 1.83 -8.98 -32.75
CA GLY A 454 2.46 -9.98 -33.62
C GLY A 454 3.60 -10.76 -32.96
N ALA A 455 3.92 -10.48 -31.70
CA ALA A 455 4.97 -11.17 -30.93
C ALA A 455 4.33 -12.03 -29.83
N GLU A 456 4.75 -13.30 -29.76
CA GLU A 456 4.37 -14.18 -28.65
C GLU A 456 4.98 -13.68 -27.33
N ASP A 457 4.29 -13.97 -26.23
CA ASP A 457 4.69 -13.64 -24.85
C ASP A 457 4.80 -12.12 -24.55
N VAL A 458 4.40 -11.23 -25.47
CA VAL A 458 4.31 -9.77 -25.24
C VAL A 458 2.85 -9.38 -25.07
N PHE A 459 2.52 -8.77 -23.93
CA PHE A 459 1.18 -8.25 -23.65
C PHE A 459 1.14 -6.76 -23.93
N ALA A 460 0.16 -6.30 -24.69
CA ALA A 460 0.03 -4.91 -25.03
C ALA A 460 -1.42 -4.42 -24.98
N PHE A 461 -1.56 -3.14 -24.63
CA PHE A 461 -2.86 -2.49 -24.54
C PHE A 461 -2.82 -1.14 -25.23
N HIS A 462 -3.95 -0.80 -25.84
CA HIS A 462 -4.23 0.49 -26.39
C HIS A 462 -5.28 1.17 -25.51
N ILE A 463 -4.98 2.35 -25.01
CA ILE A 463 -5.85 3.13 -24.14
C ILE A 463 -6.19 4.41 -24.87
N TRP A 464 -7.48 4.59 -25.18
CA TRP A 464 -7.96 5.77 -25.89
C TRP A 464 -8.12 6.95 -24.95
N GLY A 465 -7.70 8.14 -25.40
CA GLY A 465 -7.98 9.40 -24.74
C GLY A 465 -9.44 9.85 -24.91
N GLY A 466 -9.68 11.13 -24.84
CA GLY A 466 -11.01 11.72 -24.94
C GLY A 466 -11.81 11.67 -23.63
N ILE A 467 -11.12 11.53 -22.53
CA ILE A 467 -11.63 11.59 -21.16
C ILE A 467 -11.08 12.83 -20.46
N LYS A 468 -11.69 13.20 -19.33
CA LYS A 468 -11.22 14.30 -18.49
C LYS A 468 -9.78 14.01 -18.02
N ASP A 469 -8.96 15.03 -17.95
CA ASP A 469 -7.54 14.98 -17.51
C ASP A 469 -6.61 14.09 -18.35
N GLU A 470 -6.99 13.84 -19.62
CA GLU A 470 -6.11 13.20 -20.59
C GLU A 470 -5.86 14.10 -21.78
N THR A 471 -4.59 14.39 -22.05
CA THR A 471 -4.15 15.22 -23.18
C THR A 471 -3.68 14.43 -24.38
N ALA A 472 -3.31 13.16 -24.17
CA ALA A 472 -2.92 12.27 -25.25
C ALA A 472 -4.17 11.75 -26.02
N GLU A 473 -4.07 11.67 -27.34
CA GLU A 473 -5.11 11.03 -28.17
C GLU A 473 -5.25 9.54 -27.80
N ALA A 474 -4.11 8.90 -27.51
CA ALA A 474 -4.05 7.52 -27.07
C ALA A 474 -2.72 7.22 -26.34
N ILE A 475 -2.76 6.18 -25.50
CA ILE A 475 -1.58 5.60 -24.85
C ILE A 475 -1.45 4.15 -25.33
N PHE A 476 -0.25 3.74 -25.72
CA PHE A 476 0.10 2.36 -26.01
C PHE A 476 1.08 1.88 -24.93
N VAL A 477 0.78 0.75 -24.30
CA VAL A 477 1.68 0.10 -23.34
C VAL A 477 1.95 -1.33 -23.76
N ALA A 478 3.19 -1.80 -23.58
CA ALA A 478 3.55 -3.19 -23.85
C ALA A 478 4.57 -3.72 -22.84
N PHE A 479 4.48 -5.02 -22.55
CA PHE A 479 5.26 -5.70 -21.51
C PHE A 479 5.93 -6.94 -22.09
N ASN A 480 7.26 -7.00 -22.08
CA ASN A 480 8.08 -8.13 -22.49
C ASN A 480 8.72 -8.79 -21.25
N PRO A 481 8.18 -9.92 -20.75
CA PRO A 481 8.76 -10.65 -19.62
C PRO A 481 9.91 -11.58 -20.01
N THR A 482 10.22 -11.69 -21.30
CA THR A 482 11.21 -12.64 -21.83
C THR A 482 12.62 -12.08 -21.75
N LYS A 483 13.63 -12.95 -21.84
CA LYS A 483 15.04 -12.57 -21.92
C LYS A 483 15.51 -12.22 -23.35
N GLU A 484 14.58 -12.13 -24.29
CA GLU A 484 14.84 -11.83 -25.70
C GLU A 484 14.22 -10.50 -26.10
N GLU A 485 14.85 -9.82 -27.04
CA GLU A 485 14.23 -8.71 -27.76
C GLU A 485 13.03 -9.22 -28.57
N LYS A 486 11.95 -8.44 -28.62
CA LYS A 486 10.78 -8.76 -29.41
C LYS A 486 10.46 -7.60 -30.36
N ASN A 487 10.32 -7.93 -31.65
CA ASN A 487 9.83 -6.95 -32.60
C ASN A 487 8.31 -6.93 -32.57
N ILE A 488 7.72 -5.79 -32.23
CA ILE A 488 6.27 -5.63 -32.08
C ILE A 488 5.72 -4.68 -33.14
N HIS A 489 4.46 -4.90 -33.53
CA HIS A 489 3.73 -3.96 -34.36
C HIS A 489 3.09 -2.89 -33.49
N LEU A 490 3.22 -1.64 -33.92
CA LEU A 490 2.56 -0.51 -33.27
C LEU A 490 1.21 -0.23 -33.97
N PRO A 491 0.20 0.25 -33.23
CA PRO A 491 -1.02 0.76 -33.86
C PRO A 491 -0.71 1.91 -34.84
N VAL A 492 -1.58 2.12 -35.83
CA VAL A 492 -1.36 3.12 -36.89
C VAL A 492 -1.17 4.53 -36.30
N GLY A 493 -0.09 5.18 -36.72
CA GLY A 493 0.26 6.55 -36.35
C GLY A 493 1.70 6.70 -35.85
N LYS A 494 2.06 7.93 -35.50
CA LYS A 494 3.34 8.24 -34.87
C LYS A 494 3.18 8.21 -33.36
N TRP A 495 4.06 7.51 -32.69
CA TRP A 495 4.05 7.31 -31.25
C TRP A 495 5.29 7.91 -30.61
N LYS A 496 5.12 8.63 -29.52
CA LYS A 496 6.19 9.22 -28.72
C LYS A 496 6.50 8.30 -27.54
N LEU A 497 7.65 7.69 -27.56
CA LEU A 497 8.13 6.82 -26.48
C LEU A 497 8.44 7.66 -25.24
N CYS A 498 7.83 7.32 -24.09
CA CYS A 498 8.05 8.00 -22.81
C CYS A 498 8.64 7.08 -21.75
N ILE A 499 8.36 5.77 -21.84
CA ILE A 499 8.86 4.76 -20.90
C ILE A 499 9.52 3.62 -21.68
N ASN A 500 10.69 3.22 -21.22
CA ASN A 500 11.41 2.01 -21.67
C ASN A 500 12.02 1.28 -20.46
N GLY A 501 12.87 0.29 -20.66
CA GLY A 501 13.47 -0.50 -19.56
C GLY A 501 14.41 0.28 -18.63
N GLU A 502 14.86 1.47 -19.01
CA GLU A 502 15.85 2.28 -18.29
C GLU A 502 15.30 3.61 -17.80
N ASN A 503 14.37 4.19 -18.55
CA ASN A 503 13.84 5.54 -18.33
C ASN A 503 12.31 5.49 -18.24
N ALA A 504 11.75 6.25 -17.34
CA ALA A 504 10.32 6.50 -17.20
C ALA A 504 10.06 7.98 -16.95
N GLY A 505 8.93 8.48 -17.42
CA GLY A 505 8.50 9.86 -17.22
C GLY A 505 7.63 10.36 -18.34
N THR A 506 7.43 11.67 -18.38
CA THR A 506 6.63 12.35 -19.41
C THR A 506 7.47 12.92 -20.56
N GLU A 507 8.79 12.84 -20.45
CA GLU A 507 9.71 13.28 -21.48
C GLU A 507 9.70 12.32 -22.67
N VAL A 508 9.71 12.86 -23.88
CA VAL A 508 9.75 12.07 -25.11
C VAL A 508 11.19 11.60 -25.37
N LEU A 509 11.38 10.28 -25.36
CA LEU A 509 12.69 9.64 -25.59
C LEU A 509 12.99 9.47 -27.10
N SER A 510 11.97 9.10 -27.88
CA SER A 510 12.04 8.94 -29.35
C SER A 510 10.65 9.00 -29.96
N GLU A 511 10.59 9.08 -31.30
CA GLU A 511 9.35 8.91 -32.07
C GLU A 511 9.43 7.60 -32.86
N GLU A 512 8.36 6.81 -32.80
CA GLU A 512 8.29 5.47 -33.38
C GLU A 512 7.05 5.36 -34.29
N GLU A 513 7.16 4.49 -35.32
CA GLU A 513 6.06 4.23 -36.25
C GLU A 513 6.16 2.79 -36.80
N LYS A 514 5.01 2.15 -36.97
CA LYS A 514 4.84 0.78 -37.55
C LYS A 514 5.36 -0.35 -36.68
N THR A 515 6.64 -0.35 -36.34
CA THR A 515 7.27 -1.42 -35.54
C THR A 515 8.22 -0.84 -34.51
N PHE A 516 8.40 -1.58 -33.41
CA PHE A 516 9.35 -1.23 -32.35
C PHE A 516 10.01 -2.48 -31.79
N VAL A 517 11.29 -2.40 -31.47
CA VAL A 517 12.00 -3.49 -30.79
C VAL A 517 11.93 -3.26 -29.28
N ILE A 518 11.08 -4.03 -28.60
CA ILE A 518 10.97 -3.97 -27.13
C ILE A 518 12.11 -4.80 -26.50
N PRO A 519 12.94 -4.18 -25.63
CA PRO A 519 14.04 -4.88 -24.99
C PRO A 519 13.60 -6.03 -24.07
N PRO A 520 14.53 -6.94 -23.69
CA PRO A 520 14.26 -7.98 -22.71
C PRO A 520 13.84 -7.43 -21.35
N LEU A 521 12.91 -8.10 -20.67
CA LEU A 521 12.48 -7.76 -19.30
C LEU A 521 12.10 -6.28 -19.16
N CYS A 522 11.29 -5.79 -20.07
CA CYS A 522 11.03 -4.38 -20.26
C CYS A 522 9.52 -4.10 -20.39
N ALA A 523 9.11 -2.97 -19.83
CA ALA A 523 7.85 -2.32 -20.15
C ALA A 523 8.12 -1.10 -21.03
N VAL A 524 7.20 -0.80 -21.96
CA VAL A 524 7.21 0.44 -22.75
C VAL A 524 5.87 1.14 -22.65
N ALA A 525 5.90 2.47 -22.61
CA ALA A 525 4.72 3.29 -22.78
C ALA A 525 4.99 4.41 -23.79
N MET A 526 4.02 4.58 -24.70
CA MET A 526 4.07 5.57 -25.77
C MET A 526 2.77 6.36 -25.79
N ILE A 527 2.82 7.63 -26.14
CA ILE A 527 1.66 8.51 -26.29
C ILE A 527 1.53 9.01 -27.73
N LYS A 528 0.30 9.29 -28.15
CA LYS A 528 -0.02 9.87 -29.45
C LYS A 528 -0.74 11.21 -29.33
#